data_463dee4f64df8676ba30feb91597e33d
#
_entry.id   463dee4f64df8676ba30feb91597e33d
#
_cell.length_a   1.000
_cell.length_b   1.000
_cell.length_c   1.000
_cell.angle_alpha   90.00
_cell.angle_beta   90.00
_cell.angle_gamma   90.00
#
_symmetry.space_group_name_H-M   'P 1'
#
loop_
_entity.id
_entity.type
_entity.pdbx_description
1 polymer ?
#
loop_
_entity_poly.entity_id
_entity_poly.type
_entity_poly.pdbx_seq_one_letter_code
_entity_poly.pdbx_strand_id
1 'polypeptide(L)'
;MKIGYHNHEKEFNDFQQSTYWDYLAQNTNENVILQQDVGWTTYAGKDPVEYVKRYPGRTFTTHYKVKLPDDAQDKLPLIGQDTIDWPSLIEANMSVGGTHWLVVEQEEYPNDLKPLEAVKISKQGLMEFLEAR
;
A
#
# COMPACT_ATOMS: atom_id res chain seq x y z
N MET A 1 19.06 6.00 12.74
CA MET A 1 18.69 5.95 11.31
C MET A 1 17.93 4.64 11.09
N LYS A 2 16.84 4.67 10.33
CA LYS A 2 16.10 3.47 9.91
C LYS A 2 16.38 3.25 8.42
N ILE A 3 16.39 2.00 7.97
CA ILE A 3 16.54 1.61 6.58
C ILE A 3 15.42 0.64 6.22
N GLY A 4 14.99 0.65 4.97
CA GLY A 4 13.95 -0.24 4.48
C GLY A 4 14.00 -0.43 2.98
N TYR A 5 13.06 -1.20 2.49
CA TYR A 5 12.85 -1.47 1.08
C TYR A 5 11.40 -1.16 0.70
N HIS A 6 11.20 -0.61 -0.48
CA HIS A 6 9.92 -0.25 -1.07
C HIS A 6 9.61 -1.16 -2.25
N ASN A 7 8.40 -1.71 -2.31
CA ASN A 7 8.00 -2.58 -3.42
C ASN A 7 7.36 -1.85 -4.60
N HIS A 8 7.51 -2.47 -5.76
CA HIS A 8 6.64 -2.34 -6.92
C HIS A 8 5.96 -3.69 -7.19
N GLU A 9 5.40 -3.89 -8.40
CA GLU A 9 4.72 -5.14 -8.74
C GLU A 9 5.67 -6.35 -8.83
N LYS A 10 6.91 -6.13 -9.25
CA LYS A 10 7.88 -7.22 -9.53
C LYS A 10 8.33 -7.98 -8.30
N GLU A 11 8.34 -7.33 -7.14
CA GLU A 11 8.66 -7.96 -5.87
C GLU A 11 7.66 -9.06 -5.48
N PHE A 12 6.47 -9.05 -6.10
CA PHE A 12 5.45 -10.09 -5.90
C PHE A 12 5.47 -11.21 -6.92
N ASN A 13 6.43 -11.22 -7.85
CA ASN A 13 6.66 -12.36 -8.72
C ASN A 13 7.13 -13.58 -7.91
N ASP A 14 6.78 -14.77 -8.42
CA ASP A 14 7.12 -16.03 -7.77
C ASP A 14 8.64 -16.22 -7.65
N PHE A 15 9.07 -16.60 -6.47
CA PHE A 15 10.45 -16.95 -6.16
C PHE A 15 10.51 -17.98 -5.02
N GLN A 16 11.17 -19.12 -5.25
CA GLN A 16 11.40 -20.19 -4.26
C GLN A 16 10.13 -20.57 -3.46
N GLN A 17 9.02 -20.85 -4.17
CA GLN A 17 7.70 -21.20 -3.61
C GLN A 17 6.99 -20.06 -2.85
N SER A 18 7.46 -18.83 -2.96
CA SER A 18 6.89 -17.63 -2.37
C SER A 18 7.04 -16.46 -3.35
N THR A 19 7.38 -15.26 -2.88
CA THR A 19 7.67 -14.09 -3.70
C THR A 19 9.05 -13.51 -3.37
N TYR A 20 9.58 -12.64 -4.23
CA TYR A 20 10.80 -11.89 -3.88
C TYR A 20 10.61 -11.02 -2.65
N TRP A 21 9.41 -10.46 -2.43
CA TRP A 21 9.08 -9.71 -1.23
C TRP A 21 9.17 -10.57 0.03
N ASP A 22 8.61 -11.76 -0.02
CA ASP A 22 8.69 -12.72 1.09
C ASP A 22 10.13 -13.13 1.35
N TYR A 23 10.92 -13.38 0.29
CA TYR A 23 12.33 -13.72 0.42
C TYR A 23 13.14 -12.59 1.07
N LEU A 24 12.91 -11.33 0.66
CA LEU A 24 13.52 -10.16 1.28
C LEU A 24 13.14 -10.06 2.76
N ALA A 25 11.85 -10.20 3.08
CA ALA A 25 11.36 -10.11 4.44
C ALA A 25 11.96 -11.17 5.36
N GLN A 26 12.09 -12.40 4.88
CA GLN A 26 12.59 -13.54 5.65
C GLN A 26 14.12 -13.56 5.79
N ASN A 27 14.84 -12.90 4.88
CA ASN A 27 16.30 -12.87 4.85
C ASN A 27 16.90 -11.52 5.28
N THR A 28 16.10 -10.64 5.87
CA THR A 28 16.56 -9.39 6.45
C THR A 28 16.21 -9.31 7.94
N ASN A 29 16.98 -8.51 8.68
CA ASN A 29 16.72 -8.28 10.09
C ASN A 29 15.34 -7.63 10.29
N GLU A 30 14.66 -7.95 11.40
CA GLU A 30 13.34 -7.42 11.76
C GLU A 30 13.28 -5.88 11.83
N ASN A 31 14.42 -5.21 12.03
CA ASN A 31 14.50 -3.74 12.04
C ASN A 31 14.56 -3.12 10.63
N VAL A 32 14.70 -3.92 9.59
CA VAL A 32 14.61 -3.43 8.20
C VAL A 32 13.14 -3.21 7.87
N ILE A 33 12.79 -1.96 7.53
CA ILE A 33 11.42 -1.58 7.21
C ILE A 33 11.00 -2.21 5.88
N LEU A 34 9.81 -2.77 5.84
CA LEU A 34 9.12 -3.16 4.63
C LEU A 34 8.09 -2.06 4.32
N GLN A 35 8.52 -1.04 3.58
CA GLN A 35 7.62 0.03 3.15
C GLN A 35 6.72 -0.47 2.03
N GLN A 36 5.54 -0.94 2.40
CA GLN A 36 4.59 -1.43 1.42
C GLN A 36 4.01 -0.27 0.60
N ASP A 37 4.13 -0.38 -0.71
CA ASP A 37 3.30 0.36 -1.66
C ASP A 37 2.03 -0.45 -1.92
N VAL A 38 0.92 0.08 -1.43
CA VAL A 38 -0.38 -0.59 -1.46
C VAL A 38 -0.91 -0.75 -2.88
N GLY A 39 -0.72 0.27 -3.71
CA GLY A 39 -1.15 0.26 -5.11
C GLY A 39 -0.44 -0.80 -5.92
N TRP A 40 0.87 -0.88 -5.84
CA TRP A 40 1.64 -1.89 -6.54
C TRP A 40 1.37 -3.31 -6.02
N THR A 41 1.13 -3.46 -4.72
CA THR A 41 0.72 -4.74 -4.13
C THR A 41 -0.60 -5.23 -4.72
N THR A 42 -1.60 -4.35 -4.78
CA THR A 42 -2.93 -4.64 -5.37
C THR A 42 -2.83 -4.91 -6.87
N TYR A 43 -2.07 -4.09 -7.60
CA TYR A 43 -1.82 -4.28 -9.04
C TYR A 43 -1.18 -5.63 -9.36
N ALA A 44 -0.29 -6.12 -8.49
CA ALA A 44 0.31 -7.45 -8.60
C ALA A 44 -0.67 -8.59 -8.23
N GLY A 45 -1.93 -8.29 -7.96
CA GLY A 45 -2.96 -9.29 -7.59
C GLY A 45 -2.78 -9.84 -6.19
N LYS A 46 -2.13 -9.10 -5.29
CA LYS A 46 -1.91 -9.49 -3.89
C LYS A 46 -2.76 -8.65 -2.94
N ASP A 47 -3.10 -9.23 -1.80
CA ASP A 47 -3.84 -8.53 -0.74
C ASP A 47 -2.87 -7.76 0.17
N PRO A 48 -2.91 -6.41 0.17
CA PRO A 48 -2.03 -5.61 1.02
C PRO A 48 -2.26 -5.84 2.51
N VAL A 49 -3.48 -6.15 2.93
CA VAL A 49 -3.82 -6.47 4.33
C VAL A 49 -3.10 -7.73 4.79
N GLU A 50 -3.09 -8.77 3.94
CA GLU A 50 -2.40 -10.02 4.23
C GLU A 50 -0.89 -9.79 4.42
N TYR A 51 -0.26 -8.99 3.55
CA TYR A 51 1.17 -8.74 3.64
C TYR A 51 1.58 -7.93 4.86
N VAL A 52 0.76 -6.98 5.33
CA VAL A 52 1.00 -6.31 6.62
C VAL A 52 0.94 -7.32 7.77
N LYS A 53 -0.09 -8.17 7.80
CA LYS A 53 -0.27 -9.19 8.85
C LYS A 53 0.80 -10.28 8.83
N ARG A 54 1.34 -10.60 7.65
CA ARG A 54 2.38 -11.63 7.48
C ARG A 54 3.72 -11.22 8.11
N TYR A 55 4.01 -9.92 8.12
CA TYR A 55 5.27 -9.37 8.65
C TYR A 55 5.01 -8.29 9.71
N PRO A 56 4.53 -8.68 10.91
CA PRO A 56 4.17 -7.75 11.98
C PRO A 56 5.33 -6.83 12.36
N GLY A 57 5.03 -5.56 12.63
CA GLY A 57 6.01 -4.57 13.07
C GLY A 57 6.95 -4.03 12.00
N ARG A 58 6.86 -4.55 10.76
CA ARG A 58 7.79 -4.20 9.69
C ARG A 58 7.33 -3.05 8.79
N THR A 59 6.05 -2.62 8.87
CA THR A 59 5.46 -1.57 8.03
C THR A 59 5.49 -0.20 8.72
N PHE A 60 6.67 0.26 9.14
CA PHE A 60 6.82 1.53 9.85
C PHE A 60 6.30 2.74 9.08
N THR A 61 6.44 2.72 7.77
CA THR A 61 5.89 3.68 6.81
C THR A 61 5.35 2.92 5.62
N THR A 62 4.35 3.47 4.95
CA THR A 62 3.72 2.85 3.79
C THR A 62 3.36 3.92 2.76
N HIS A 63 3.35 3.55 1.47
CA HIS A 63 2.73 4.38 0.44
C HIS A 63 1.28 3.97 0.24
N TYR A 64 0.38 4.86 0.63
CA TYR A 64 -1.04 4.76 0.34
C TYR A 64 -1.29 5.38 -1.04
N LYS A 65 -1.19 4.53 -2.04
CA LYS A 65 -1.39 4.84 -3.44
C LYS A 65 -2.42 3.87 -4.01
N VAL A 66 -3.14 4.33 -5.01
CA VAL A 66 -4.00 3.46 -5.81
C VAL A 66 -3.32 3.19 -7.15
N LYS A 67 -3.17 1.92 -7.47
CA LYS A 67 -2.83 1.42 -8.80
C LYS A 67 -3.88 0.37 -9.14
N LEU A 68 -4.74 0.69 -10.12
CA LEU A 68 -5.85 -0.18 -10.47
C LEU A 68 -5.38 -1.39 -11.27
N PRO A 69 -5.88 -2.59 -10.97
CA PRO A 69 -5.78 -3.73 -11.89
C PRO A 69 -6.46 -3.44 -13.23
N ASP A 70 -6.04 -4.13 -14.28
CA ASP A 70 -6.54 -3.91 -15.64
C ASP A 70 -8.04 -4.18 -15.80
N ASP A 71 -8.65 -4.96 -14.91
CA ASP A 71 -10.07 -5.31 -14.90
C ASP A 71 -10.95 -4.33 -14.10
N ALA A 72 -10.36 -3.35 -13.42
CA ALA A 72 -11.07 -2.38 -12.58
C ALA A 72 -11.37 -1.05 -13.30
N GLN A 73 -11.79 -1.10 -14.57
CA GLN A 73 -11.97 0.08 -15.44
C GLN A 73 -13.13 1.01 -15.04
N ASP A 74 -14.03 0.56 -14.17
CA ASP A 74 -15.12 1.36 -13.60
C ASP A 74 -14.71 2.17 -12.37
N LYS A 75 -13.45 2.07 -11.95
CA LYS A 75 -12.89 2.72 -10.78
C LYS A 75 -11.92 3.84 -11.17
N LEU A 76 -11.59 4.68 -10.21
CA LEU A 76 -10.58 5.72 -10.37
C LEU A 76 -9.37 5.46 -9.46
N PRO A 77 -8.15 5.81 -9.91
CA PRO A 77 -6.93 5.64 -9.11
C PRO A 77 -6.82 6.74 -8.03
N LEU A 78 -7.86 6.85 -7.22
CA LEU A 78 -7.98 7.80 -6.12
C LEU A 78 -8.47 7.06 -4.87
N ILE A 79 -7.90 7.34 -3.71
CA ILE A 79 -8.28 6.69 -2.44
C ILE A 79 -9.78 6.89 -2.16
N GLY A 80 -10.50 5.79 -1.96
CA GLY A 80 -11.93 5.76 -1.75
C GLY A 80 -12.77 5.65 -3.03
N GLN A 81 -12.15 5.69 -4.21
CA GLN A 81 -12.81 5.50 -5.50
C GLN A 81 -12.26 4.27 -6.26
N ASP A 82 -11.56 3.42 -5.54
CA ASP A 82 -10.80 2.26 -6.01
C ASP A 82 -11.37 0.94 -5.49
N THR A 83 -10.56 -0.11 -5.49
CA THR A 83 -10.95 -1.47 -5.08
C THR A 83 -10.32 -1.92 -3.77
N ILE A 84 -9.49 -1.09 -3.11
CA ILE A 84 -8.77 -1.46 -1.90
C ILE A 84 -9.67 -1.40 -0.68
N ASP A 85 -9.63 -2.41 0.17
CA ASP A 85 -10.29 -2.40 1.48
C ASP A 85 -9.50 -1.53 2.48
N TRP A 86 -9.68 -0.22 2.36
CA TRP A 86 -8.98 0.77 3.20
C TRP A 86 -9.25 0.59 4.69
N PRO A 87 -10.49 0.34 5.15
CA PRO A 87 -10.73 0.10 6.58
C PRO A 87 -9.91 -1.05 7.15
N SER A 88 -9.90 -2.20 6.48
CA SER A 88 -9.13 -3.37 6.91
C SER A 88 -7.62 -3.13 6.84
N LEU A 89 -7.15 -2.41 5.84
CA LEU A 89 -5.73 -2.07 5.69
C LEU A 89 -5.26 -1.11 6.78
N ILE A 90 -6.01 -0.06 7.05
CA ILE A 90 -5.72 0.90 8.13
C ILE A 90 -5.68 0.16 9.47
N GLU A 91 -6.67 -0.70 9.74
CA GLU A 91 -6.71 -1.49 10.97
C GLU A 91 -5.48 -2.41 11.10
N ALA A 92 -5.09 -3.11 10.03
CA ALA A 92 -3.89 -3.96 10.05
C ALA A 92 -2.61 -3.14 10.30
N ASN A 93 -2.45 -2.00 9.64
CA ASN A 93 -1.31 -1.12 9.85
C ASN A 93 -1.21 -0.62 11.28
N MET A 94 -2.33 -0.27 11.90
CA MET A 94 -2.37 0.28 13.26
C MET A 94 -2.27 -0.80 14.35
N SER A 95 -2.84 -2.00 14.12
CA SER A 95 -2.86 -3.06 15.13
C SER A 95 -1.61 -3.94 15.13
N VAL A 96 -1.10 -4.30 13.95
CA VAL A 96 0.03 -5.23 13.81
C VAL A 96 1.19 -4.70 12.97
N GLY A 97 0.97 -3.75 12.08
CA GLY A 97 1.98 -3.24 11.14
C GLY A 97 3.12 -2.46 11.80
N GLY A 98 2.89 -1.88 12.99
CA GLY A 98 3.83 -0.97 13.64
C GLY A 98 3.99 0.34 12.86
N THR A 99 2.92 0.77 12.19
CA THR A 99 2.96 1.90 11.25
C THR A 99 2.86 3.23 11.98
N HIS A 100 3.77 4.13 11.66
CA HIS A 100 3.82 5.49 12.18
C HIS A 100 3.48 6.55 11.13
N TRP A 101 3.65 6.20 9.84
CA TRP A 101 3.45 7.13 8.74
C TRP A 101 2.62 6.50 7.63
N LEU A 102 1.48 7.10 7.35
CA LEU A 102 0.65 6.84 6.18
C LEU A 102 0.97 7.92 5.13
N VAL A 103 1.71 7.56 4.09
CA VAL A 103 2.16 8.51 3.07
C VAL A 103 1.27 8.38 1.85
N VAL A 104 0.46 9.40 1.58
CA VAL A 104 -0.34 9.44 0.36
C VAL A 104 0.56 9.76 -0.82
N GLU A 105 0.56 8.88 -1.82
CA GLU A 105 1.24 9.07 -3.09
C GLU A 105 0.24 9.03 -4.24
N GLN A 106 0.45 9.88 -5.26
CA GLN A 106 -0.42 9.96 -6.42
C GLN A 106 0.43 10.04 -7.69
N GLU A 107 0.31 9.05 -8.55
CA GLU A 107 1.05 8.96 -9.82
C GLU A 107 0.14 9.05 -11.05
N GLU A 108 -1.15 8.76 -10.92
CA GLU A 108 -2.14 8.80 -11.99
C GLU A 108 -3.14 9.92 -11.75
N TYR A 109 -3.51 10.64 -12.80
CA TYR A 109 -4.32 11.85 -12.72
C TYR A 109 -5.57 11.71 -13.59
N PRO A 110 -6.62 11.00 -13.10
CA PRO A 110 -7.84 10.76 -13.87
C PRO A 110 -8.58 12.06 -14.12
N ASN A 111 -9.38 12.09 -15.20
CA ASN A 111 -10.25 13.22 -15.56
C ASN A 111 -9.51 14.57 -15.68
N ASP A 112 -8.29 14.54 -16.23
CA ASP A 112 -7.42 15.73 -16.42
C ASP A 112 -7.09 16.50 -15.13
N LEU A 113 -7.20 15.85 -13.97
CA LEU A 113 -6.82 16.44 -12.69
C LEU A 113 -5.33 16.80 -12.70
N LYS A 114 -5.02 17.93 -12.11
CA LYS A 114 -3.62 18.29 -11.85
C LYS A 114 -3.08 17.49 -10.66
N PRO A 115 -1.75 17.24 -10.60
CA PRO A 115 -1.15 16.44 -9.54
C PRO A 115 -1.57 16.84 -8.12
N LEU A 116 -1.57 18.14 -7.82
CA LEU A 116 -1.95 18.63 -6.50
C LEU A 116 -3.45 18.44 -6.19
N GLU A 117 -4.29 18.50 -7.21
CA GLU A 117 -5.74 18.27 -7.07
C GLU A 117 -6.01 16.78 -6.78
N ALA A 118 -5.38 15.89 -7.54
CA ALA A 118 -5.53 14.45 -7.35
C ALA A 118 -5.05 13.99 -5.97
N VAL A 119 -3.89 14.47 -5.51
CA VAL A 119 -3.38 14.12 -4.16
C VAL A 119 -4.28 14.68 -3.04
N LYS A 120 -4.89 15.85 -3.24
CA LYS A 120 -5.86 16.39 -2.27
C LYS A 120 -7.11 15.52 -2.16
N ILE A 121 -7.63 15.02 -3.29
CA ILE A 121 -8.79 14.12 -3.30
C ILE A 121 -8.43 12.80 -2.60
N SER A 122 -7.30 12.19 -2.93
CA SER A 122 -6.84 10.96 -2.26
C SER A 122 -6.61 11.16 -0.76
N LYS A 123 -6.01 12.29 -0.36
CA LYS A 123 -5.90 12.63 1.07
C LYS A 123 -7.27 12.76 1.74
N GLN A 124 -8.23 13.41 1.09
CA GLN A 124 -9.58 13.54 1.64
C GLN A 124 -10.24 12.17 1.81
N GLY A 125 -10.18 11.30 0.81
CA GLY A 125 -10.70 9.93 0.91
C GLY A 125 -10.07 9.14 2.06
N LEU A 126 -8.75 9.26 2.26
CA LEU A 126 -8.07 8.64 3.40
C LEU A 126 -8.58 9.20 4.75
N MET A 127 -8.76 10.52 4.85
CA MET A 127 -9.25 11.14 6.08
C MET A 127 -10.65 10.67 6.45
N GLU A 128 -11.54 10.47 5.48
CA GLU A 128 -12.89 9.94 5.71
C GLU A 128 -12.86 8.53 6.34
N PHE A 129 -11.97 7.66 5.89
CA PHE A 129 -11.77 6.34 6.52
C PHE A 129 -11.19 6.43 7.93
N LEU A 130 -10.27 7.37 8.17
CA LEU A 130 -9.68 7.55 9.49
C LEU A 130 -10.67 8.13 10.52
N GLU A 131 -11.57 9.01 10.09
CA GLU A 131 -12.60 9.64 10.93
C GLU A 131 -13.80 8.71 11.21
N ALA A 132 -14.03 7.72 10.34
CA ALA A 132 -15.12 6.75 10.49
C ALA A 132 -14.82 5.61 11.49
N ARG A 133 -13.66 5.61 12.13
CA ARG A 133 -13.19 4.57 13.06
C ARG A 133 -13.69 4.71 14.48
#